data_9a4c3d1a992ccb4b4d8a4931300c618e
#
_entry.id   9a4c3d1a992ccb4b4d8a4931300c618e
#
_cell.length_a   1.000
_cell.length_b   1.000
_cell.length_c   1.000
_cell.angle_alpha   90.00
_cell.angle_beta   90.00
_cell.angle_gamma   90.00
#
_symmetry.space_group_name_H-M   'P 1'
#
loop_
_entity.id
_entity.type
_entity.pdbx_description
1 polymer ?
#
loop_
_entity_poly.entity_id
_entity_poly.type
_entity_poly.pdbx_seq_one_letter_code
_entity_poly.pdbx_strand_id
1 'polypeptide(L)'
;MADFTSSLHSQQLALTRYLRDPDGYSPPAGMNPVRARVYLDLVLNNLLGLLGGTFPVLVAVLGDAGWRALVRRFLRDYRAQTPRFGEVAREFVDFVASLEDSPGHEHPWYPFLPELAHYEWVEMALQQLDAAPLVASDAAQLLDRPLRLSPLVWPLAYTWAVHRLGPGNLPSEAPEQPTLLLISRVPSGEVQFSQVSPLAWRLLQRIEQFPDMDGRAQLHALAAEAGASDVASFVADALVLLHQLHEQAAVGVAAAPVFRLLS
;
A
#
# COMPACT_ATOMS: atom_id res chain seq x y z
N MET A 1 -6.54 22.04 42.07
CA MET A 1 -5.70 21.54 40.97
C MET A 1 -6.48 20.70 39.94
N ALA A 2 -7.50 19.93 40.34
CA ALA A 2 -8.33 19.14 39.42
C ALA A 2 -9.17 19.97 38.42
N ASP A 3 -9.57 21.18 38.81
CA ASP A 3 -10.44 22.04 37.99
C ASP A 3 -9.75 22.68 36.79
N PHE A 4 -8.43 22.98 36.88
CA PHE A 4 -7.65 23.54 35.76
C PHE A 4 -7.35 22.52 34.68
N THR A 5 -7.10 21.27 35.03
CA THR A 5 -6.83 20.19 34.07
C THR A 5 -8.09 19.77 33.32
N SER A 6 -9.25 19.77 33.96
CA SER A 6 -10.54 19.50 33.30
C SER A 6 -10.92 20.62 32.33
N SER A 7 -10.65 21.88 32.67
CA SER A 7 -10.88 23.04 31.81
C SER A 7 -9.96 23.03 30.58
N LEU A 8 -8.65 22.71 30.73
CA LEU A 8 -7.71 22.65 29.63
C LEU A 8 -8.07 21.51 28.65
N HIS A 9 -8.37 20.32 29.16
CA HIS A 9 -8.78 19.18 28.35
C HIS A 9 -10.04 19.47 27.55
N SER A 10 -11.05 20.07 28.17
CA SER A 10 -12.30 20.45 27.47
C SER A 10 -12.07 21.48 26.38
N GLN A 11 -11.17 22.45 26.60
CA GLN A 11 -10.77 23.43 25.57
C GLN A 11 -10.02 22.78 24.41
N GLN A 12 -9.13 21.84 24.68
CA GLN A 12 -8.41 21.09 23.66
C GLN A 12 -9.35 20.25 22.81
N LEU A 13 -10.33 19.56 23.44
CA LEU A 13 -11.34 18.81 22.72
C LEU A 13 -12.24 19.71 21.86
N ALA A 14 -12.63 20.87 22.37
CA ALA A 14 -13.43 21.83 21.62
C ALA A 14 -12.66 22.36 20.40
N LEU A 15 -11.37 22.67 20.57
CA LEU A 15 -10.51 23.08 19.46
C LEU A 15 -10.36 21.96 18.43
N THR A 16 -10.08 20.74 18.84
CA THR A 16 -9.95 19.60 17.95
C THR A 16 -11.24 19.36 17.14
N ARG A 17 -12.41 19.45 17.76
CA ARG A 17 -13.71 19.33 17.06
C ARG A 17 -13.86 20.42 16.00
N TYR A 18 -13.57 21.67 16.38
CA TYR A 18 -13.63 22.79 15.45
C TYR A 18 -12.67 22.65 14.27
N LEU A 19 -11.41 22.24 14.53
CA LEU A 19 -10.40 22.05 13.48
C LEU A 19 -10.79 20.92 12.50
N ARG A 20 -11.51 19.92 12.99
CA ARG A 20 -11.98 18.82 12.14
C ARG A 20 -13.26 19.17 11.36
N ASP A 21 -14.19 19.84 11.99
CA ASP A 21 -15.49 20.19 11.39
C ASP A 21 -15.89 21.62 11.80
N PRO A 22 -15.34 22.64 11.12
CA PRO A 22 -15.62 24.03 11.42
C PRO A 22 -17.06 24.47 11.07
N ASP A 23 -17.75 23.69 10.26
CA ASP A 23 -19.14 23.98 9.87
C ASP A 23 -20.12 23.42 10.92
N GLY A 24 -19.73 22.33 11.62
CA GLY A 24 -20.52 21.73 12.70
C GLY A 24 -20.21 22.23 14.11
N TYR A 25 -19.04 22.85 14.32
CA TYR A 25 -18.58 23.27 15.65
C TYR A 25 -18.03 24.71 15.65
N SER A 26 -18.34 25.46 16.71
CA SER A 26 -17.76 26.78 16.97
C SER A 26 -16.36 26.67 17.58
N PRO A 27 -15.51 27.72 17.42
CA PRO A 27 -14.23 27.80 18.13
C PRO A 27 -14.43 27.71 19.65
N PRO A 28 -13.41 27.27 20.42
CA PRO A 28 -13.47 27.23 21.87
C PRO A 28 -13.82 28.61 22.47
N ALA A 29 -14.58 28.62 23.56
CA ALA A 29 -14.94 29.83 24.26
C ALA A 29 -13.68 30.59 24.71
N GLY A 30 -13.68 31.91 24.46
CA GLY A 30 -12.54 32.78 24.75
C GLY A 30 -11.41 32.78 23.73
N MET A 31 -11.47 31.93 22.70
CA MET A 31 -10.52 31.97 21.58
C MET A 31 -10.95 33.00 20.54
N ASN A 32 -10.01 33.79 20.07
CA ASN A 32 -10.28 34.74 18.97
C ASN A 32 -10.60 33.95 17.69
N PRO A 33 -11.76 34.19 17.04
CA PRO A 33 -12.19 33.45 15.84
C PRO A 33 -11.17 33.53 14.67
N VAL A 34 -10.49 34.68 14.51
CA VAL A 34 -9.45 34.85 13.48
C VAL A 34 -8.28 33.91 13.74
N ARG A 35 -7.82 33.82 15.00
CA ARG A 35 -6.75 32.88 15.36
C ARG A 35 -7.18 31.43 15.17
N ALA A 36 -8.40 31.09 15.56
CA ALA A 36 -8.94 29.74 15.34
C ALA A 36 -8.92 29.37 13.85
N ARG A 37 -9.28 30.31 12.98
CA ARG A 37 -9.23 30.13 11.52
C ARG A 37 -7.81 29.91 11.02
N VAL A 38 -6.84 30.69 11.50
CA VAL A 38 -5.42 30.50 11.16
C VAL A 38 -4.92 29.10 11.53
N TYR A 39 -5.30 28.58 12.71
CA TYR A 39 -4.98 27.22 13.11
C TYR A 39 -5.62 26.16 12.21
N LEU A 40 -6.88 26.36 11.84
CA LEU A 40 -7.59 25.48 10.90
C LEU A 40 -6.84 25.41 9.56
N ASP A 41 -6.53 26.58 8.98
CA ASP A 41 -5.83 26.65 7.71
C ASP A 41 -4.41 26.04 7.80
N LEU A 42 -3.71 26.23 8.91
CA LEU A 42 -2.41 25.64 9.15
C LEU A 42 -2.47 24.10 9.18
N VAL A 43 -3.39 23.54 9.96
CA VAL A 43 -3.57 22.06 10.06
C VAL A 43 -3.94 21.47 8.72
N LEU A 44 -4.90 22.07 8.02
CA LEU A 44 -5.33 21.60 6.73
C LEU A 44 -4.21 21.69 5.68
N ASN A 45 -3.49 22.81 5.61
CA ASN A 45 -2.40 23.00 4.64
C ASN A 45 -1.22 22.04 4.92
N ASN A 46 -0.90 21.78 6.19
CA ASN A 46 0.11 20.81 6.55
C ASN A 46 -0.31 19.39 6.10
N LEU A 47 -1.57 19.02 6.30
CA LEU A 47 -2.07 17.71 5.90
C LEU A 47 -2.13 17.58 4.37
N LEU A 48 -2.57 18.64 3.66
CA LEU A 48 -2.55 18.71 2.20
C LEU A 48 -1.15 18.52 1.63
N GLY A 49 -0.14 19.18 2.22
CA GLY A 49 1.26 19.08 1.80
C GLY A 49 1.84 17.69 2.11
N LEU A 50 1.59 17.18 3.31
CA LEU A 50 2.07 15.86 3.74
C LEU A 50 1.53 14.75 2.81
N LEU A 51 0.21 14.69 2.66
CA LEU A 51 -0.43 13.67 1.82
C LEU A 51 -0.14 13.91 0.34
N GLY A 52 -0.09 15.17 -0.12
CA GLY A 52 0.21 15.48 -1.51
C GLY A 52 1.59 15.04 -1.98
N GLY A 53 2.56 14.95 -1.06
CA GLY A 53 3.87 14.36 -1.35
C GLY A 53 3.84 12.84 -1.57
N THR A 54 2.89 12.15 -0.95
CA THR A 54 2.72 10.68 -1.10
C THR A 54 1.80 10.34 -2.28
N PHE A 55 0.83 11.19 -2.61
CA PHE A 55 -0.23 10.93 -3.57
C PHE A 55 -0.23 11.92 -4.77
N PRO A 56 0.88 12.09 -5.49
CA PRO A 56 0.98 13.11 -6.55
C PRO A 56 0.04 12.87 -7.73
N VAL A 57 -0.20 11.61 -8.12
CA VAL A 57 -1.12 11.28 -9.21
C VAL A 57 -2.56 11.51 -8.77
N LEU A 58 -2.90 11.14 -7.54
CA LEU A 58 -4.22 11.39 -6.96
C LEU A 58 -4.53 12.90 -6.91
N VAL A 59 -3.56 13.71 -6.50
CA VAL A 59 -3.66 15.18 -6.53
C VAL A 59 -3.92 15.67 -7.96
N ALA A 60 -3.15 15.19 -8.93
CA ALA A 60 -3.27 15.59 -10.33
C ALA A 60 -4.62 15.18 -10.95
N VAL A 61 -5.14 14.00 -10.58
CA VAL A 61 -6.44 13.47 -11.05
C VAL A 61 -7.60 14.26 -10.47
N LEU A 62 -7.56 14.60 -9.19
CA LEU A 62 -8.64 15.30 -8.50
C LEU A 62 -8.60 16.82 -8.73
N GLY A 63 -7.43 17.36 -9.07
CA GLY A 63 -7.19 18.80 -9.07
C GLY A 63 -7.27 19.42 -7.67
N ASP A 64 -6.90 20.70 -7.55
CA ASP A 64 -6.79 21.37 -6.25
C ASP A 64 -8.07 21.34 -5.42
N ALA A 65 -9.21 21.56 -6.07
CA ALA A 65 -10.51 21.61 -5.38
C ALA A 65 -10.94 20.23 -4.87
N GLY A 66 -10.82 19.20 -5.73
CA GLY A 66 -11.16 17.83 -5.38
C GLY A 66 -10.23 17.26 -4.31
N TRP A 67 -8.92 17.48 -4.46
CA TRP A 67 -7.93 17.08 -3.47
C TRP A 67 -8.20 17.71 -2.10
N ARG A 68 -8.42 19.02 -2.05
CA ARG A 68 -8.76 19.71 -0.80
C ARG A 68 -10.04 19.19 -0.18
N ALA A 69 -11.07 18.89 -0.98
CA ALA A 69 -12.32 18.35 -0.50
C ALA A 69 -12.15 16.96 0.11
N LEU A 70 -11.36 16.08 -0.53
CA LEU A 70 -11.06 14.72 -0.04
C LEU A 70 -10.28 14.76 1.29
N VAL A 71 -9.23 15.58 1.39
CA VAL A 71 -8.43 15.72 2.61
C VAL A 71 -9.24 16.36 3.75
N ARG A 72 -10.12 17.32 3.46
CA ARG A 72 -11.06 17.86 4.48
C ARG A 72 -12.01 16.79 4.98
N ARG A 73 -12.53 15.94 4.09
CA ARG A 73 -13.40 14.84 4.45
C ARG A 73 -12.65 13.82 5.34
N PHE A 74 -11.43 13.47 4.99
CA PHE A 74 -10.56 12.65 5.83
C PHE A 74 -10.39 13.24 7.23
N LEU A 75 -10.01 14.52 7.32
CA LEU A 75 -9.83 15.21 8.60
C LEU A 75 -11.12 15.21 9.45
N ARG A 76 -12.29 15.37 8.82
CA ARG A 76 -13.59 15.42 9.48
C ARG A 76 -14.07 14.06 9.92
N ASP A 77 -14.09 13.08 9.04
CA ASP A 77 -14.83 11.82 9.18
C ASP A 77 -13.95 10.69 9.75
N TYR A 78 -12.66 10.67 9.42
CA TYR A 78 -11.74 9.64 9.87
C TYR A 78 -10.99 10.08 11.12
N ARG A 79 -10.93 9.18 12.13
CA ARG A 79 -10.17 9.43 13.35
C ARG A 79 -8.80 8.79 13.23
N ALA A 80 -7.84 9.54 12.72
CA ALA A 80 -6.45 9.13 12.72
C ALA A 80 -5.99 8.73 14.13
N GLN A 81 -5.39 7.54 14.24
CA GLN A 81 -4.95 6.96 15.51
C GLN A 81 -3.46 7.18 15.75
N THR A 82 -2.71 7.45 14.68
CA THR A 82 -1.27 7.57 14.75
C THR A 82 -0.79 9.01 14.91
N PRO A 83 0.18 9.27 15.79
CA PRO A 83 0.90 10.55 15.82
C PRO A 83 2.05 10.61 14.79
N ARG A 84 2.32 9.52 14.06
CA ARG A 84 3.47 9.42 13.15
C ARG A 84 3.06 9.80 11.74
N PHE A 85 3.70 10.80 11.18
CA PHE A 85 3.36 11.33 9.86
C PHE A 85 3.41 10.28 8.73
N GLY A 86 4.37 9.35 8.74
CA GLY A 86 4.45 8.28 7.73
C GLY A 86 3.27 7.29 7.79
N GLU A 87 2.67 7.10 8.97
CA GLU A 87 1.52 6.23 9.15
C GLU A 87 0.19 6.91 8.76
N VAL A 88 0.13 8.26 8.77
CA VAL A 88 -1.07 9.01 8.35
C VAL A 88 -1.43 8.73 6.89
N ALA A 89 -0.43 8.52 6.03
CA ALA A 89 -0.68 8.16 4.63
C ALA A 89 -1.37 6.79 4.50
N ARG A 90 -1.00 5.80 5.34
CA ARG A 90 -1.68 4.53 5.39
C ARG A 90 -3.14 4.68 5.85
N GLU A 91 -3.35 5.42 6.92
CA GLU A 91 -4.71 5.70 7.42
C GLU A 91 -5.56 6.45 6.38
N PHE A 92 -4.93 7.28 5.56
CA PHE A 92 -5.62 7.94 4.44
C PHE A 92 -6.04 6.94 3.36
N VAL A 93 -5.21 5.93 3.03
CA VAL A 93 -5.60 4.83 2.12
C VAL A 93 -6.78 4.05 2.68
N ASP A 94 -6.73 3.67 3.97
CA ASP A 94 -7.83 2.97 4.65
C ASP A 94 -9.14 3.79 4.62
N PHE A 95 -9.03 5.12 4.81
CA PHE A 95 -10.16 6.03 4.69
C PHE A 95 -10.73 6.05 3.25
N VAL A 96 -9.87 6.21 2.23
CA VAL A 96 -10.33 6.24 0.84
C VAL A 96 -11.02 4.93 0.44
N ALA A 97 -10.47 3.78 0.88
CA ALA A 97 -11.11 2.48 0.68
C ALA A 97 -12.49 2.40 1.36
N SER A 98 -12.63 2.95 2.57
CA SER A 98 -13.92 2.94 3.30
C SER A 98 -15.02 3.78 2.64
N LEU A 99 -14.66 4.64 1.69
CA LEU A 99 -15.64 5.46 0.96
C LEU A 99 -16.50 4.62 -0.01
N GLU A 100 -16.00 3.49 -0.50
CA GLU A 100 -16.75 2.58 -1.38
C GLU A 100 -17.95 1.95 -0.68
N ASP A 101 -17.82 1.65 0.61
CA ASP A 101 -18.85 0.97 1.41
C ASP A 101 -19.92 1.91 1.99
N SER A 102 -19.83 3.23 1.72
CA SER A 102 -20.73 4.21 2.32
C SER A 102 -22.06 4.30 1.57
N PRO A 103 -23.18 3.71 2.05
CA PRO A 103 -24.45 3.73 1.35
C PRO A 103 -25.02 5.16 1.33
N GLY A 104 -25.53 5.57 0.16
CA GLY A 104 -26.33 6.80 0.02
C GLY A 104 -25.57 8.06 -0.31
N HIS A 105 -24.28 8.01 -0.57
CA HIS A 105 -23.54 9.12 -1.14
C HIS A 105 -23.28 8.84 -2.63
N GLU A 106 -23.80 9.69 -3.51
CA GLU A 106 -23.27 9.78 -4.87
C GLU A 106 -21.78 10.06 -4.70
N HIS A 107 -20.93 9.08 -5.03
CA HIS A 107 -19.48 9.25 -4.98
C HIS A 107 -19.08 10.20 -6.13
N PRO A 108 -18.70 11.44 -5.84
CA PRO A 108 -18.18 12.33 -6.89
C PRO A 108 -16.77 11.90 -7.33
N TRP A 109 -16.28 10.76 -6.78
CA TRP A 109 -14.93 10.26 -6.95
C TRP A 109 -14.90 9.12 -7.94
N TYR A 110 -13.80 8.98 -8.64
CA TYR A 110 -13.57 7.87 -9.57
C TYR A 110 -13.51 6.53 -8.84
N PRO A 111 -14.08 5.44 -9.40
CA PRO A 111 -14.10 4.13 -8.74
C PRO A 111 -12.72 3.50 -8.56
N PHE A 112 -11.70 3.99 -9.27
CA PHE A 112 -10.31 3.53 -9.14
C PHE A 112 -9.52 4.24 -8.03
N LEU A 113 -10.07 5.22 -7.34
CA LEU A 113 -9.33 6.02 -6.36
C LEU A 113 -8.75 5.21 -5.21
N PRO A 114 -9.43 4.21 -4.62
CA PRO A 114 -8.87 3.38 -3.56
C PRO A 114 -7.61 2.63 -4.01
N GLU A 115 -7.68 2.02 -5.20
CA GLU A 115 -6.53 1.29 -5.73
C GLU A 115 -5.38 2.23 -6.13
N LEU A 116 -5.69 3.41 -6.68
CA LEU A 116 -4.68 4.42 -6.98
C LEU A 116 -4.00 4.93 -5.70
N ALA A 117 -4.77 5.23 -4.66
CA ALA A 117 -4.21 5.64 -3.37
C ALA A 117 -3.32 4.54 -2.78
N HIS A 118 -3.76 3.28 -2.82
CA HIS A 118 -2.95 2.16 -2.38
C HIS A 118 -1.65 2.02 -3.19
N TYR A 119 -1.73 2.13 -4.51
CA TYR A 119 -0.57 2.03 -5.41
C TYR A 119 0.50 3.09 -5.12
N GLU A 120 0.11 4.36 -4.93
CA GLU A 120 1.06 5.43 -4.59
C GLU A 120 1.63 5.28 -3.16
N TRP A 121 0.80 4.83 -2.21
CA TRP A 121 1.26 4.57 -0.85
C TRP A 121 2.28 3.44 -0.77
N VAL A 122 2.11 2.37 -1.55
CA VAL A 122 3.01 1.20 -1.57
C VAL A 122 4.45 1.59 -1.86
N GLU A 123 4.68 2.57 -2.76
CA GLU A 123 6.02 3.08 -3.05
C GLU A 123 6.70 3.60 -1.78
N MET A 124 6.04 4.51 -1.08
CA MET A 124 6.55 5.08 0.17
C MET A 124 6.71 4.00 1.26
N ALA A 125 5.73 3.12 1.40
CA ALA A 125 5.73 2.07 2.41
C ALA A 125 6.91 1.11 2.22
N LEU A 126 7.16 0.68 0.97
CA LEU A 126 8.28 -0.22 0.66
C LEU A 126 9.64 0.51 0.79
N GLN A 127 9.69 1.79 0.44
CA GLN A 127 10.90 2.61 0.59
C GLN A 127 11.31 2.76 2.06
N GLN A 128 10.34 2.91 2.98
CA GLN A 128 10.55 3.11 4.41
C GLN A 128 10.62 1.79 5.20
N LEU A 129 10.36 0.66 4.56
CA LEU A 129 10.33 -0.64 5.24
C LEU A 129 11.70 -0.98 5.81
N ASP A 130 11.78 -1.17 7.14
CA ASP A 130 12.99 -1.66 7.81
C ASP A 130 13.06 -3.19 7.71
N ALA A 131 13.55 -3.65 6.56
CA ALA A 131 13.74 -5.07 6.29
C ALA A 131 15.03 -5.29 5.52
N ALA A 132 15.73 -6.38 5.85
CA ALA A 132 16.90 -6.81 5.12
C ALA A 132 16.52 -7.56 3.84
N PRO A 133 17.29 -7.40 2.75
CA PRO A 133 17.12 -8.22 1.56
C PRO A 133 17.36 -9.71 1.88
N LEU A 134 16.86 -10.58 1.02
CA LEU A 134 17.20 -12.00 1.10
C LEU A 134 18.71 -12.19 1.03
N VAL A 135 19.22 -13.14 1.82
CA VAL A 135 20.60 -13.59 1.70
C VAL A 135 20.78 -14.24 0.33
N ALA A 136 21.85 -13.86 -0.36
CA ALA A 136 22.17 -14.47 -1.64
C ALA A 136 22.24 -15.99 -1.50
N SER A 137 21.57 -16.71 -2.37
CA SER A 137 21.54 -18.16 -2.42
C SER A 137 21.98 -18.66 -3.79
N ASP A 138 22.48 -19.90 -3.84
CA ASP A 138 22.84 -20.54 -5.09
C ASP A 138 21.56 -20.93 -5.86
N ALA A 139 21.46 -20.53 -7.11
CA ALA A 139 20.37 -20.89 -8.00
C ALA A 139 20.19 -22.43 -8.12
N ALA A 140 21.30 -23.20 -8.01
CA ALA A 140 21.24 -24.66 -8.00
C ALA A 140 20.42 -25.25 -6.86
N GLN A 141 20.20 -24.50 -5.78
CA GLN A 141 19.43 -24.96 -4.62
C GLN A 141 17.92 -24.66 -4.72
N LEU A 142 17.50 -23.88 -5.71
CA LEU A 142 16.10 -23.42 -5.81
C LEU A 142 15.09 -24.56 -5.92
N LEU A 143 15.46 -25.66 -6.60
CA LEU A 143 14.57 -26.81 -6.78
C LEU A 143 14.46 -27.71 -5.55
N ASP A 144 15.51 -27.77 -4.74
CA ASP A 144 15.66 -28.79 -3.70
C ASP A 144 15.49 -28.19 -2.28
N ARG A 145 15.19 -26.91 -2.18
CA ARG A 145 15.00 -26.21 -0.91
C ARG A 145 13.67 -25.43 -0.89
N PRO A 146 13.07 -25.25 0.29
CA PRO A 146 11.94 -24.35 0.47
C PRO A 146 12.29 -22.93 0.01
N LEU A 147 11.35 -22.32 -0.71
CA LEU A 147 11.49 -20.97 -1.25
C LEU A 147 10.93 -19.93 -0.30
N ARG A 148 11.45 -18.68 -0.42
CA ARG A 148 10.96 -17.51 0.29
C ARG A 148 10.89 -16.32 -0.66
N LEU A 149 9.87 -15.51 -0.47
CA LEU A 149 9.82 -14.17 -1.07
C LEU A 149 10.72 -13.21 -0.29
N SER A 150 11.32 -12.29 -1.00
CA SER A 150 11.98 -11.15 -0.37
C SER A 150 10.95 -10.28 0.36
N PRO A 151 11.21 -9.84 1.60
CA PRO A 151 10.34 -8.87 2.27
C PRO A 151 10.31 -7.53 1.54
N LEU A 152 11.28 -7.27 0.66
CA LEU A 152 11.38 -6.06 -0.18
C LEU A 152 10.66 -6.22 -1.53
N VAL A 153 9.84 -7.26 -1.70
CA VAL A 153 9.13 -7.55 -2.95
C VAL A 153 7.68 -7.86 -2.63
N TRP A 154 6.77 -7.07 -3.19
CA TRP A 154 5.34 -7.20 -2.98
C TRP A 154 4.61 -7.50 -4.29
N PRO A 155 4.09 -8.71 -4.48
CA PRO A 155 3.22 -9.04 -5.60
C PRO A 155 1.81 -8.52 -5.33
N LEU A 156 1.34 -7.56 -6.13
CA LEU A 156 0.05 -6.90 -5.99
C LEU A 156 -0.82 -7.09 -7.22
N ALA A 157 -2.12 -7.24 -7.00
CA ALA A 157 -3.12 -7.32 -8.06
C ALA A 157 -4.12 -6.18 -7.89
N TYR A 158 -4.40 -5.46 -8.97
CA TYR A 158 -5.35 -4.38 -9.04
C TYR A 158 -6.39 -4.65 -10.11
N THR A 159 -7.62 -4.27 -9.83
CA THR A 159 -8.70 -4.30 -10.82
C THR A 159 -8.45 -3.29 -11.94
N TRP A 160 -7.89 -2.14 -11.57
CA TRP A 160 -7.59 -1.05 -12.49
C TRP A 160 -6.13 -1.05 -12.95
N ALA A 161 -5.87 -0.45 -14.13
CA ALA A 161 -4.51 -0.25 -14.63
C ALA A 161 -3.85 0.96 -13.92
N VAL A 162 -3.68 0.87 -12.59
CA VAL A 162 -3.25 1.97 -11.70
C VAL A 162 -1.97 2.66 -12.16
N HIS A 163 -1.03 1.92 -12.73
CA HIS A 163 0.25 2.41 -13.27
C HIS A 163 0.10 3.29 -14.53
N ARG A 164 -1.11 3.39 -15.10
CA ARG A 164 -1.43 4.19 -16.29
C ARG A 164 -2.38 5.33 -15.98
N LEU A 165 -2.90 5.42 -14.75
CA LEU A 165 -3.82 6.48 -14.37
C LEU A 165 -3.13 7.83 -14.29
N GLY A 166 -3.86 8.86 -14.66
CA GLY A 166 -3.41 10.25 -14.62
C GLY A 166 -4.41 11.19 -15.29
N PRO A 167 -4.21 12.51 -15.27
CA PRO A 167 -5.17 13.49 -15.79
C PRO A 167 -5.60 13.26 -17.23
N GLY A 168 -4.75 12.62 -18.04
CA GLY A 168 -5.03 12.27 -19.44
C GLY A 168 -5.61 10.87 -19.64
N ASN A 169 -5.77 10.08 -18.58
CA ASN A 169 -6.26 8.70 -18.65
C ASN A 169 -7.10 8.38 -17.41
N LEU A 170 -8.39 8.65 -17.51
CA LEU A 170 -9.39 8.46 -16.46
C LEU A 170 -10.47 7.50 -16.98
N PRO A 171 -10.24 6.18 -16.92
CA PRO A 171 -11.18 5.19 -17.42
C PRO A 171 -12.46 5.17 -16.57
N SER A 172 -13.61 4.98 -17.23
CA SER A 172 -14.91 4.81 -16.57
C SER A 172 -15.22 3.36 -16.20
N GLU A 173 -14.51 2.41 -16.83
CA GLU A 173 -14.71 0.98 -16.64
C GLU A 173 -13.37 0.30 -16.39
N ALA A 174 -13.38 -0.70 -15.52
CA ALA A 174 -12.21 -1.51 -15.24
C ALA A 174 -11.90 -2.42 -16.45
N PRO A 175 -10.61 -2.73 -16.73
CA PRO A 175 -10.25 -3.69 -17.74
C PRO A 175 -10.76 -5.11 -17.36
N GLU A 176 -10.97 -5.95 -18.37
CA GLU A 176 -11.43 -7.33 -18.16
C GLU A 176 -10.43 -8.19 -17.35
N GLN A 177 -9.15 -7.86 -17.46
CA GLN A 177 -8.10 -8.60 -16.76
C GLN A 177 -7.46 -7.71 -15.69
N PRO A 178 -7.16 -8.27 -14.51
CA PRO A 178 -6.49 -7.53 -13.45
C PRO A 178 -5.08 -7.13 -13.87
N THR A 179 -4.63 -6.02 -13.33
CA THR A 179 -3.25 -5.55 -13.44
C THR A 179 -2.40 -6.21 -12.36
N LEU A 180 -1.47 -7.07 -12.77
CA LEU A 180 -0.57 -7.79 -11.86
C LEU A 180 0.78 -7.08 -11.84
N LEU A 181 1.16 -6.57 -10.68
CA LEU A 181 2.40 -5.82 -10.49
C LEU A 181 3.31 -6.51 -9.46
N LEU A 182 4.59 -6.47 -9.72
CA LEU A 182 5.63 -6.78 -8.75
C LEU A 182 6.31 -5.47 -8.39
N ILE A 183 6.17 -5.07 -7.14
CA ILE A 183 6.83 -3.88 -6.62
C ILE A 183 8.04 -4.36 -5.81
N SER A 184 9.20 -3.81 -6.11
CA SER A 184 10.45 -4.23 -5.48
C SER A 184 11.32 -3.04 -5.08
N ARG A 185 11.93 -3.11 -3.91
CA ARG A 185 12.98 -2.18 -3.50
C ARG A 185 14.34 -2.80 -3.82
N VAL A 186 15.02 -2.20 -4.80
CA VAL A 186 16.35 -2.65 -5.22
C VAL A 186 17.44 -2.20 -4.23
N PRO A 187 18.66 -2.76 -4.29
CA PRO A 187 19.74 -2.42 -3.36
C PRO A 187 20.13 -0.93 -3.32
N SER A 188 19.86 -0.17 -4.37
CA SER A 188 20.04 1.29 -4.39
C SER A 188 19.07 2.04 -3.47
N GLY A 189 18.02 1.38 -2.97
CA GLY A 189 16.92 1.97 -2.21
C GLY A 189 15.77 2.46 -3.07
N GLU A 190 15.89 2.41 -4.39
CA GLU A 190 14.84 2.77 -5.34
C GLU A 190 13.74 1.70 -5.37
N VAL A 191 12.48 2.14 -5.46
CA VAL A 191 11.33 1.25 -5.66
C VAL A 191 11.00 1.15 -7.13
N GLN A 192 10.91 -0.07 -7.63
CA GLN A 192 10.61 -0.38 -9.02
C GLN A 192 9.28 -1.11 -9.13
N PHE A 193 8.52 -0.77 -10.18
CA PHE A 193 7.24 -1.37 -10.51
C PHE A 193 7.37 -2.13 -11.82
N SER A 194 7.06 -3.41 -11.82
CA SER A 194 7.11 -4.27 -13.00
C SER A 194 5.78 -4.99 -13.18
N GLN A 195 5.26 -4.99 -14.40
CA GLN A 195 4.10 -5.81 -14.73
C GLN A 195 4.56 -7.26 -14.89
N VAL A 196 3.85 -8.19 -14.25
CA VAL A 196 4.18 -9.62 -14.28
C VAL A 196 3.08 -10.43 -14.97
N SER A 197 3.48 -11.59 -15.51
CA SER A 197 2.51 -12.53 -16.07
C SER A 197 1.65 -13.17 -14.99
N PRO A 198 0.43 -13.65 -15.32
CA PRO A 198 -0.40 -14.41 -14.39
C PRO A 198 0.33 -15.61 -13.78
N LEU A 199 1.18 -16.28 -14.57
CA LEU A 199 1.97 -17.42 -14.12
C LEU A 199 3.02 -16.99 -13.07
N ALA A 200 3.76 -15.90 -13.31
CA ALA A 200 4.72 -15.36 -12.37
C ALA A 200 4.05 -14.96 -11.05
N TRP A 201 2.95 -14.23 -11.16
CA TRP A 201 2.18 -13.79 -9.99
C TRP A 201 1.65 -14.98 -9.19
N ARG A 202 1.11 -16.01 -9.86
CA ARG A 202 0.64 -17.22 -9.17
C ARG A 202 1.77 -17.99 -8.49
N LEU A 203 2.95 -18.08 -9.13
CA LEU A 203 4.14 -18.69 -8.51
C LEU A 203 4.54 -17.95 -7.22
N LEU A 204 4.59 -16.61 -7.26
CA LEU A 204 4.92 -15.79 -6.08
C LEU A 204 3.90 -16.00 -4.96
N GLN A 205 2.60 -16.00 -5.27
CA GLN A 205 1.56 -16.32 -4.28
C GLN A 205 1.73 -17.73 -3.69
N ARG A 206 2.04 -18.73 -4.52
CA ARG A 206 2.24 -20.09 -4.03
C ARG A 206 3.42 -20.19 -3.05
N ILE A 207 4.54 -19.51 -3.37
CA ILE A 207 5.70 -19.47 -2.48
C ILE A 207 5.33 -18.89 -1.11
N GLU A 208 4.46 -17.88 -1.08
CA GLU A 208 3.98 -17.28 0.16
C GLU A 208 2.99 -18.19 0.90
N GLN A 209 2.05 -18.81 0.19
CA GLN A 209 1.02 -19.69 0.76
C GLN A 209 1.58 -21.02 1.27
N PHE A 210 2.61 -21.55 0.62
CA PHE A 210 3.19 -22.86 0.91
C PHE A 210 4.71 -22.74 1.19
N PRO A 211 5.08 -22.08 2.28
CA PRO A 211 6.48 -21.73 2.56
C PRO A 211 7.41 -22.94 2.83
N ASP A 212 6.87 -24.10 3.12
CA ASP A 212 7.65 -25.31 3.41
C ASP A 212 7.87 -26.20 2.18
N MET A 213 7.25 -25.85 1.05
CA MET A 213 7.44 -26.58 -0.21
C MET A 213 8.76 -26.16 -0.88
N ASP A 214 9.52 -27.13 -1.36
CA ASP A 214 10.66 -26.89 -2.23
C ASP A 214 10.24 -26.39 -3.62
N GLY A 215 11.20 -25.84 -4.38
CA GLY A 215 10.90 -25.28 -5.68
C GLY A 215 10.36 -26.30 -6.67
N ARG A 216 10.83 -27.53 -6.64
CA ARG A 216 10.33 -28.61 -7.50
C ARG A 216 8.85 -28.90 -7.25
N ALA A 217 8.47 -29.04 -5.99
CA ALA A 217 7.08 -29.25 -5.58
C ALA A 217 6.21 -28.04 -5.94
N GLN A 218 6.71 -26.81 -5.80
CA GLN A 218 6.02 -25.58 -6.21
C GLN A 218 5.71 -25.59 -7.73
N LEU A 219 6.71 -25.90 -8.57
CA LEU A 219 6.56 -25.90 -10.02
C LEU A 219 5.59 -27.01 -10.51
N HIS A 220 5.68 -28.21 -9.91
CA HIS A 220 4.74 -29.29 -10.25
C HIS A 220 3.30 -28.97 -9.84
N ALA A 221 3.12 -28.38 -8.66
CA ALA A 221 1.79 -27.98 -8.20
C ALA A 221 1.23 -26.83 -9.05
N LEU A 222 2.09 -25.90 -9.50
CA LEU A 222 1.70 -24.83 -10.44
C LEU A 222 1.24 -25.41 -11.79
N ALA A 223 1.95 -26.43 -12.31
CA ALA A 223 1.54 -27.15 -13.53
C ALA A 223 0.17 -27.84 -13.39
N ALA A 224 -0.07 -28.43 -12.22
CA ALA A 224 -1.37 -29.08 -11.93
C ALA A 224 -2.51 -28.03 -11.85
N GLU A 225 -2.26 -26.87 -11.18
CA GLU A 225 -3.24 -25.77 -11.14
C GLU A 225 -3.56 -25.20 -12.53
N ALA A 226 -2.53 -25.08 -13.38
CA ALA A 226 -2.68 -24.61 -14.75
C ALA A 226 -3.35 -25.63 -15.69
N GLY A 227 -3.56 -26.87 -15.25
CA GLY A 227 -4.09 -27.95 -16.09
C GLY A 227 -3.16 -28.31 -17.25
N ALA A 228 -1.82 -28.19 -17.05
CA ALA A 228 -0.85 -28.41 -18.11
C ALA A 228 -0.92 -29.85 -18.64
N SER A 229 -1.14 -30.00 -19.96
CA SER A 229 -1.15 -31.29 -20.64
C SER A 229 0.24 -31.90 -20.78
N ASP A 230 1.27 -31.08 -20.96
CA ASP A 230 2.69 -31.43 -20.92
C ASP A 230 3.34 -30.80 -19.68
N VAL A 231 3.33 -31.55 -18.59
CA VAL A 231 3.90 -31.13 -17.30
C VAL A 231 5.40 -30.89 -17.40
N ALA A 232 6.13 -31.68 -18.20
CA ALA A 232 7.58 -31.58 -18.30
C ALA A 232 7.98 -30.27 -18.98
N SER A 233 7.34 -29.92 -20.12
CA SER A 233 7.57 -28.64 -20.80
C SER A 233 7.17 -27.46 -19.92
N PHE A 234 6.02 -27.53 -19.28
CA PHE A 234 5.54 -26.47 -18.38
C PHE A 234 6.52 -26.20 -17.23
N VAL A 235 7.00 -27.26 -16.57
CA VAL A 235 7.97 -27.14 -15.46
C VAL A 235 9.29 -26.55 -15.93
N ALA A 236 9.74 -26.89 -17.15
CA ALA A 236 10.95 -26.30 -17.74
C ALA A 236 10.80 -24.79 -17.95
N ASP A 237 9.67 -24.33 -18.52
CA ASP A 237 9.38 -22.91 -18.72
C ASP A 237 9.22 -22.16 -17.38
N ALA A 238 8.52 -22.76 -16.43
CA ALA A 238 8.33 -22.20 -15.09
C ALA A 238 9.64 -22.13 -14.29
N LEU A 239 10.61 -23.03 -14.55
CA LEU A 239 11.94 -22.97 -13.97
C LEU A 239 12.74 -21.77 -14.49
N VAL A 240 12.63 -21.45 -15.79
CA VAL A 240 13.24 -20.22 -16.35
C VAL A 240 12.70 -18.99 -15.64
N LEU A 241 11.37 -18.94 -15.43
CA LEU A 241 10.72 -17.87 -14.69
C LEU A 241 11.22 -17.79 -13.23
N LEU A 242 11.33 -18.93 -12.54
CA LEU A 242 11.86 -18.98 -11.17
C LEU A 242 13.29 -18.44 -11.10
N HIS A 243 14.14 -18.77 -12.07
CA HIS A 243 15.51 -18.23 -12.16
C HIS A 243 15.49 -16.70 -12.38
N GLN A 244 14.64 -16.18 -13.25
CA GLN A 244 14.50 -14.73 -13.46
C GLN A 244 14.08 -14.00 -12.17
N LEU A 245 13.10 -14.54 -11.44
CA LEU A 245 12.68 -13.99 -10.15
C LEU A 245 13.81 -14.05 -9.10
N HIS A 246 14.63 -15.09 -9.15
CA HIS A 246 15.80 -15.21 -8.28
C HIS A 246 16.88 -14.19 -8.62
N GLU A 247 17.21 -14.00 -9.89
CA GLU A 247 18.17 -12.99 -10.37
C GLU A 247 17.75 -11.57 -10.00
N GLN A 248 16.43 -11.31 -9.96
CA GLN A 248 15.85 -10.06 -9.48
C GLN A 248 15.80 -9.95 -7.94
N ALA A 249 16.35 -10.92 -7.21
CA ALA A 249 16.30 -11.02 -5.75
C ALA A 249 14.87 -11.02 -5.17
N ALA A 250 13.87 -11.38 -5.99
CA ALA A 250 12.49 -11.50 -5.56
C ALA A 250 12.24 -12.81 -4.79
N VAL A 251 12.93 -13.88 -5.19
CA VAL A 251 12.82 -15.21 -4.60
C VAL A 251 14.21 -15.73 -4.22
N GLY A 252 14.30 -16.39 -3.09
CA GLY A 252 15.50 -17.11 -2.65
C GLY A 252 15.14 -18.36 -1.85
N VAL A 253 16.15 -19.09 -1.42
CA VAL A 253 15.94 -20.25 -0.55
C VAL A 253 15.81 -19.84 0.91
N ALA A 254 14.98 -20.54 1.66
CA ALA A 254 14.87 -20.35 3.10
C ALA A 254 16.24 -20.60 3.75
N ALA A 255 16.65 -19.73 4.68
CA ALA A 255 17.81 -19.97 5.51
C ALA A 255 17.63 -21.30 6.25
N ALA A 256 18.71 -22.09 6.35
CA ALA A 256 18.67 -23.30 7.16
C ALA A 256 18.27 -22.92 8.60
N PRO A 257 17.41 -23.70 9.27
CA PRO A 257 17.10 -23.47 10.67
C PRO A 257 18.40 -23.48 11.46
N VAL A 258 18.74 -22.34 12.07
CA VAL A 258 19.87 -22.27 13.00
C VAL A 258 19.44 -23.01 14.27
N PHE A 259 19.75 -24.28 14.39
CA PHE A 259 19.66 -24.97 15.66
C PHE A 259 20.69 -24.33 16.61
N ARG A 260 20.26 -23.38 17.42
CA ARG A 260 21.02 -23.00 18.60
C ARG A 260 20.98 -24.21 19.51
N LEU A 261 22.06 -24.95 19.52
CA LEU A 261 22.35 -25.86 20.63
C LEU A 261 22.40 -25.01 21.91
N LEU A 262 21.35 -25.13 22.71
CA LEU A 262 21.36 -24.60 24.07
C LEU A 262 22.44 -25.40 24.81
N SER A 263 23.60 -24.80 24.99
CA SER A 263 24.67 -25.26 25.89
C SER A 263 24.39 -24.71 27.28
#